data_be3828e06c8d60014b26320e9e66609c
#
_entry.id   be3828e06c8d60014b26320e9e66609c
#
_cell.length_a   1.000
_cell.length_b   1.000
_cell.length_c   1.000
_cell.angle_alpha   90.00
_cell.angle_beta   90.00
_cell.angle_gamma   90.00
#
_symmetry.space_group_name_H-M   'P 1'
#
loop_
_entity.id
_entity.type
_entity.pdbx_description
1 polymer ?
#
loop_
_entity_poly.entity_id
_entity_poly.type
_entity_poly.pdbx_seq_one_letter_code
_entity_poly.pdbx_strand_id
1 'polypeptide(L)'
;RDKTAAEKLLGNWILEISEMNGIRKTEVEVVKSFVTRQDDKFRQAYGVNVESHPRKCIIVGSTNSEGGFLRDVTGNRRFWPVHVPGTGKHHPWELDCVDQIWAEAIHLYNEGEELFLKGAEAEEAYKMQQEAMESDDREGIVQDYLDRLLPDNWASMDIYQRRAFLGGGEFETVGVKGTVMRERVCI
;
A
#
# COMPACT_ATOMS: atom_id res chain seq x y z
N ARG A 1 -2.27 -20.46 14.99
CA ARG A 1 -1.43 -19.32 14.51
C ARG A 1 -1.91 -17.98 15.06
N ASP A 2 -3.21 -17.73 15.11
CA ASP A 2 -3.79 -16.44 15.53
C ASP A 2 -3.62 -16.18 17.04
N LYS A 3 -3.79 -17.20 17.88
CA LYS A 3 -3.65 -17.10 19.32
C LYS A 3 -2.25 -16.64 19.75
N THR A 4 -1.20 -17.25 19.22
CA THR A 4 0.19 -16.91 19.57
C THR A 4 0.54 -15.48 19.14
N ALA A 5 0.00 -15.01 18.02
CA ALA A 5 0.17 -13.63 17.59
C ALA A 5 -0.52 -12.66 18.57
N ALA A 6 -1.75 -12.96 18.99
CA ALA A 6 -2.48 -12.15 19.95
C ALA A 6 -1.82 -12.12 21.32
N GLU A 7 -1.30 -13.25 21.79
CA GLU A 7 -0.55 -13.31 23.06
C GLU A 7 0.69 -12.42 23.06
N LYS A 8 1.38 -12.29 21.90
CA LYS A 8 2.53 -11.41 21.76
C LYS A 8 2.19 -9.92 21.80
N LEU A 9 0.94 -9.54 21.57
CA LEU A 9 0.50 -8.14 21.68
C LEU A 9 0.38 -7.69 23.13
N LEU A 10 0.16 -8.63 24.05
CA LEU A 10 -0.03 -8.30 25.46
C LEU A 10 1.24 -7.69 26.07
N GLY A 11 1.06 -6.56 26.74
CA GLY A 11 2.15 -5.89 27.44
C GLY A 11 3.09 -5.08 26.55
N ASN A 12 2.83 -5.00 25.26
CA ASN A 12 3.62 -4.18 24.33
C ASN A 12 2.82 -2.95 23.89
N TRP A 13 3.49 -1.80 23.81
CA TRP A 13 2.93 -0.55 23.30
C TRP A 13 3.14 -0.39 21.80
N ILE A 14 4.32 -0.74 21.34
CA ILE A 14 4.74 -0.61 19.95
C ILE A 14 5.22 -1.97 19.48
N LEU A 15 4.68 -2.43 18.37
CA LEU A 15 5.14 -3.65 17.69
C LEU A 15 5.69 -3.29 16.33
N GLU A 16 6.88 -3.74 16.04
CA GLU A 16 7.50 -3.59 14.74
C GLU A 16 7.32 -4.85 13.89
N ILE A 17 6.91 -4.64 12.65
CA ILE A 17 6.97 -5.62 11.56
C ILE A 17 8.11 -5.18 10.65
N SER A 18 9.28 -5.81 10.84
CA SER A 18 10.45 -5.51 10.03
C SER A 18 10.30 -6.07 8.62
N GLU A 19 10.90 -5.40 7.66
CA GLU A 19 11.05 -5.88 6.29
C GLU A 19 9.72 -6.29 5.60
N MET A 20 8.80 -5.35 5.47
CA MET A 20 7.53 -5.58 4.78
C MET A 20 7.68 -5.84 3.27
N ASN A 21 8.89 -5.84 2.72
CA ASN A 21 9.23 -6.02 1.29
C ASN A 21 8.90 -7.40 0.82
N GLY A 22 8.26 -8.22 1.14
CA GLY A 22 8.05 -9.57 0.61
C GLY A 22 6.69 -10.15 0.93
N ILE A 23 5.84 -9.31 1.49
CA ILE A 23 4.49 -9.74 1.88
C ILE A 23 3.69 -10.04 0.61
N ARG A 24 3.31 -11.29 0.43
CA ARG A 24 2.49 -11.73 -0.71
C ARG A 24 1.09 -11.12 -0.60
N LYS A 25 0.41 -10.94 -1.73
CA LYS A 25 -0.96 -10.38 -1.76
C LYS A 25 -1.93 -11.06 -0.78
N THR A 26 -1.84 -12.37 -0.63
CA THR A 26 -2.64 -13.15 0.33
C THR A 26 -2.29 -12.85 1.79
N GLU A 27 -1.07 -12.49 2.07
CA GLU A 27 -0.59 -12.16 3.40
C GLU A 27 -0.97 -10.73 3.79
N VAL A 28 -1.05 -9.81 2.80
CA VAL A 28 -1.54 -8.43 3.01
C VAL A 28 -2.95 -8.44 3.58
N GLU A 29 -3.84 -9.28 3.08
CA GLU A 29 -5.20 -9.40 3.62
C GLU A 29 -5.22 -9.92 5.07
N VAL A 30 -4.33 -10.84 5.39
CA VAL A 30 -4.17 -11.32 6.77
C VAL A 30 -3.67 -10.20 7.67
N VAL A 31 -2.68 -9.43 7.23
CA VAL A 31 -2.17 -8.26 7.97
C VAL A 31 -3.27 -7.22 8.15
N LYS A 32 -4.01 -6.87 7.12
CA LYS A 32 -5.13 -5.93 7.19
C LYS A 32 -6.19 -6.37 8.19
N SER A 33 -6.59 -7.64 8.12
CA SER A 33 -7.54 -8.22 9.07
C SER A 33 -6.98 -8.19 10.49
N PHE A 34 -5.71 -8.47 10.65
CA PHE A 34 -5.05 -8.46 11.95
C PHE A 34 -4.96 -7.04 12.54
N VAL A 35 -4.54 -6.07 11.76
CA VAL A 35 -4.40 -4.66 12.20
C VAL A 35 -5.75 -4.03 12.56
N THR A 36 -6.83 -4.42 11.88
CA THR A 36 -8.15 -3.82 12.09
C THR A 36 -8.85 -4.27 13.38
N ARG A 37 -8.39 -5.36 13.99
CA ARG A 37 -9.03 -5.87 15.21
C ARG A 37 -8.81 -4.93 16.37
N GLN A 38 -9.87 -4.63 17.11
CA GLN A 38 -9.83 -3.82 18.32
C GLN A 38 -9.64 -4.67 19.57
N ASP A 39 -10.04 -5.94 19.54
CA ASP A 39 -9.88 -6.91 20.62
C ASP A 39 -9.46 -8.27 20.09
N ASP A 40 -8.78 -9.01 20.92
CA ASP A 40 -8.41 -10.40 20.66
C ASP A 40 -9.04 -11.30 21.71
N LYS A 41 -9.74 -12.37 21.28
CA LYS A 41 -10.40 -13.33 22.16
C LYS A 41 -9.60 -14.61 22.19
N PHE A 42 -9.00 -14.91 23.32
CA PHE A 42 -8.29 -16.16 23.53
C PHE A 42 -8.27 -16.57 25.01
N ARG A 43 -7.94 -17.82 25.24
CA ARG A 43 -7.75 -18.38 26.57
C ARG A 43 -6.26 -18.28 26.91
N GLN A 44 -5.93 -17.57 27.97
CA GLN A 44 -4.57 -17.53 28.50
C GLN A 44 -4.07 -18.92 28.90
N ALA A 45 -2.74 -19.07 28.99
CA ALA A 45 -2.14 -20.30 29.51
C ALA A 45 -2.63 -20.51 30.96
N TYR A 46 -3.11 -21.73 31.24
CA TYR A 46 -3.73 -22.12 32.52
C TYR A 46 -5.07 -21.44 32.85
N GLY A 47 -5.59 -20.56 32.00
CA GLY A 47 -6.92 -19.99 32.16
C GLY A 47 -8.02 -21.00 31.88
N VAL A 48 -9.18 -20.84 32.53
CA VAL A 48 -10.35 -21.71 32.31
C VAL A 48 -11.21 -21.19 31.18
N ASN A 49 -11.39 -19.89 31.07
CA ASN A 49 -12.30 -19.24 30.13
C ASN A 49 -11.57 -18.52 29.00
N VAL A 50 -12.30 -18.29 27.90
CA VAL A 50 -11.88 -17.36 26.84
C VAL A 50 -12.21 -15.95 27.30
N GLU A 51 -11.23 -15.08 27.28
CA GLU A 51 -11.36 -13.68 27.68
C GLU A 51 -11.09 -12.76 26.48
N SER A 52 -11.69 -11.58 26.51
CA SER A 52 -11.45 -10.52 25.53
C SER A 52 -10.34 -9.61 26.04
N HIS A 53 -9.35 -9.40 25.20
CA HIS A 53 -8.18 -8.56 25.46
C HIS A 53 -8.20 -7.38 24.50
N PRO A 54 -8.66 -6.19 24.91
CA PRO A 54 -8.61 -4.99 24.10
C PRO A 54 -7.15 -4.66 23.73
N ARG A 55 -6.93 -4.33 22.46
CA ARG A 55 -5.60 -3.93 22.00
C ARG A 55 -5.25 -2.55 22.52
N LYS A 56 -4.04 -2.45 23.04
CA LYS A 56 -3.45 -1.20 23.59
C LYS A 56 -2.11 -0.89 22.94
N CYS A 57 -1.89 -1.42 21.76
CA CYS A 57 -0.63 -1.27 21.02
C CYS A 57 -0.87 -0.64 19.66
N ILE A 58 0.15 0.03 19.15
CA ILE A 58 0.25 0.42 17.75
C ILE A 58 1.20 -0.54 17.01
N ILE A 59 0.98 -0.68 15.72
CA ILE A 59 1.82 -1.51 14.86
C ILE A 59 2.53 -0.58 13.89
N VAL A 60 3.86 -0.68 13.87
CA VAL A 60 4.71 0.03 12.93
C VAL A 60 5.38 -0.99 12.00
N GLY A 61 5.65 -0.60 10.77
CA GLY A 61 6.35 -1.45 9.81
C GLY A 61 7.48 -0.68 9.14
N SER A 62 8.56 -1.36 8.82
CA SER A 62 9.65 -0.80 8.03
C SER A 62 9.75 -1.48 6.67
N THR A 63 10.09 -0.71 5.65
CA THR A 63 10.28 -1.20 4.29
C THR A 63 11.36 -0.39 3.58
N ASN A 64 12.15 -1.06 2.75
CA ASN A 64 13.15 -0.45 1.89
C ASN A 64 12.73 -0.52 0.41
N SER A 65 11.45 -0.73 0.13
CA SER A 65 10.94 -0.85 -1.24
C SER A 65 10.86 0.54 -1.89
N GLU A 66 11.70 0.79 -2.88
CA GLU A 66 11.64 2.00 -3.71
C GLU A 66 10.46 1.95 -4.71
N GLY A 67 10.01 0.76 -5.08
CA GLY A 67 8.89 0.53 -6.01
C GLY A 67 7.52 0.47 -5.38
N GLY A 68 7.38 0.89 -4.10
CA GLY A 68 6.15 0.76 -3.34
C GLY A 68 6.02 -0.58 -2.61
N PHE A 69 5.08 -0.67 -1.69
CA PHE A 69 4.82 -1.88 -0.90
C PHE A 69 3.33 -2.14 -0.71
N LEU A 70 2.48 -1.20 -1.08
CA LEU A 70 1.03 -1.34 -1.04
C LEU A 70 0.52 -1.90 -2.37
N ARG A 71 -0.22 -2.99 -2.32
CA ARG A 71 -0.68 -3.73 -3.51
C ARG A 71 -2.19 -3.70 -3.71
N ASP A 72 -2.92 -3.14 -2.76
CA ASP A 72 -4.38 -3.10 -2.82
C ASP A 72 -4.88 -1.68 -3.00
N VAL A 73 -5.71 -1.49 -4.01
CA VAL A 73 -6.28 -0.18 -4.34
C VAL A 73 -7.29 0.29 -3.29
N THR A 74 -7.91 -0.62 -2.53
CA THR A 74 -9.10 -0.30 -1.72
C THR A 74 -8.87 -0.30 -0.20
N GLY A 75 -7.79 -0.90 0.28
CA GLY A 75 -7.57 -1.15 1.71
C GLY A 75 -6.51 -0.28 2.38
N ASN A 76 -5.88 0.62 1.66
CA ASN A 76 -4.68 1.31 2.09
C ASN A 76 -4.89 2.34 3.22
N ARG A 77 -6.12 2.77 3.49
CA ARG A 77 -6.46 3.69 4.60
C ARG A 77 -5.98 3.22 5.99
N ARG A 78 -5.56 1.97 6.12
CA ARG A 78 -5.02 1.39 7.36
C ARG A 78 -3.54 1.64 7.53
N PHE A 79 -2.86 2.02 6.46
CA PHE A 79 -1.44 2.26 6.43
C PHE A 79 -1.19 3.76 6.32
N TRP A 80 -0.31 4.26 7.16
CA TRP A 80 0.16 5.64 7.13
C TRP A 80 1.63 5.63 6.74
N PRO A 81 1.95 5.66 5.43
CA PRO A 81 3.33 5.69 4.99
C PRO A 81 4.00 6.97 5.46
N VAL A 82 5.20 6.86 5.98
CA VAL A 82 6.05 7.98 6.35
C VAL A 82 7.38 7.81 5.65
N HIS A 83 7.73 8.76 4.80
CA HIS A 83 9.02 8.76 4.15
C HIS A 83 10.11 9.18 5.14
N VAL A 84 11.09 8.31 5.35
CA VAL A 84 12.25 8.59 6.19
C VAL A 84 13.44 8.85 5.29
N PRO A 85 13.81 10.13 5.05
CA PRO A 85 14.99 10.44 4.28
C PRO A 85 16.23 10.04 5.07
N GLY A 86 16.92 9.01 4.61
CA GLY A 86 18.14 8.49 5.24
C GLY A 86 19.31 9.47 5.13
N THR A 87 19.30 10.54 5.90
CA THR A 87 20.41 11.51 5.90
C THR A 87 21.62 11.05 6.67
N GLY A 88 21.50 9.98 7.47
CA GLY A 88 22.58 9.43 8.30
C GLY A 88 23.16 10.38 9.36
N LYS A 89 22.54 11.56 9.55
CA LYS A 89 23.07 12.63 10.40
C LYS A 89 22.64 12.53 11.88
N HIS A 90 21.61 11.79 12.16
CA HIS A 90 21.08 11.66 13.53
C HIS A 90 20.89 10.19 13.88
N HIS A 91 21.42 9.81 15.03
CA HIS A 91 21.17 8.49 15.59
C HIS A 91 19.93 8.55 16.50
N PRO A 92 19.03 7.56 16.45
CA PRO A 92 17.81 7.55 17.27
C PRO A 92 18.07 7.70 18.78
N TRP A 93 19.22 7.25 19.26
CA TRP A 93 19.61 7.37 20.68
C TRP A 93 20.23 8.72 21.07
N GLU A 94 20.38 9.65 20.12
CA GLU A 94 20.84 11.01 20.33
C GLU A 94 19.66 12.02 20.42
N LEU A 95 18.42 11.53 20.51
CA LEU A 95 17.23 12.36 20.67
C LEU A 95 17.12 12.88 22.12
N ASP A 96 17.59 14.09 22.34
CA ASP A 96 17.52 14.74 23.66
C ASP A 96 16.11 15.17 24.08
N CYS A 97 15.13 15.09 23.15
CA CYS A 97 13.77 15.59 23.36
C CYS A 97 12.72 14.50 23.55
N VAL A 98 13.11 13.25 23.82
CA VAL A 98 12.17 12.11 23.95
C VAL A 98 11.11 12.38 25.03
N ASP A 99 11.52 12.89 26.19
CA ASP A 99 10.60 13.17 27.28
C ASP A 99 9.59 14.27 26.91
N GLN A 100 10.00 15.24 26.11
CA GLN A 100 9.10 16.31 25.62
C GLN A 100 8.10 15.77 24.60
N ILE A 101 8.53 14.88 23.70
CA ILE A 101 7.63 14.21 22.74
C ILE A 101 6.52 13.45 23.50
N TRP A 102 6.90 12.71 24.54
CA TRP A 102 5.92 11.99 25.37
C TRP A 102 5.02 12.92 26.18
N ALA A 103 5.56 14.02 26.69
CA ALA A 103 4.77 15.03 27.42
C ALA A 103 3.74 15.69 26.51
N GLU A 104 4.11 16.05 25.29
CA GLU A 104 3.20 16.58 24.28
C GLU A 104 2.13 15.59 23.89
N ALA A 105 2.49 14.34 23.63
CA ALA A 105 1.53 13.27 23.30
C ALA A 105 0.51 13.06 24.44
N ILE A 106 0.94 13.09 25.69
CA ILE A 106 0.03 13.00 26.86
C ILE A 106 -0.87 14.23 26.95
N HIS A 107 -0.34 15.41 26.67
CA HIS A 107 -1.12 16.65 26.67
C HIS A 107 -2.23 16.60 25.63
N LEU A 108 -1.91 16.28 24.38
CA LEU A 108 -2.87 16.13 23.29
C LEU A 108 -3.93 15.05 23.59
N TYR A 109 -3.50 13.91 24.13
CA TYR A 109 -4.43 12.87 24.57
C TYR A 109 -5.43 13.35 25.60
N ASN A 110 -4.97 14.13 26.59
CA ASN A 110 -5.83 14.67 27.66
C ASN A 110 -6.77 15.77 27.14
N GLU A 111 -6.39 16.47 26.09
CA GLU A 111 -7.25 17.43 25.39
C GLU A 111 -8.29 16.76 24.48
N GLY A 112 -8.20 15.45 24.31
CA GLY A 112 -9.14 14.67 23.50
C GLY A 112 -8.83 14.70 22.01
N GLU A 113 -7.56 14.84 21.65
CA GLU A 113 -7.10 14.73 20.26
C GLU A 113 -7.61 13.44 19.63
N GLU A 114 -8.15 13.53 18.43
CA GLU A 114 -8.73 12.40 17.73
C GLU A 114 -7.63 11.53 17.12
N LEU A 115 -7.73 10.21 17.32
CA LEU A 115 -6.76 9.22 16.83
C LEU A 115 -6.98 8.81 15.36
N PHE A 116 -7.48 9.72 14.54
CA PHE A 116 -7.66 9.51 13.10
C PHE A 116 -7.52 10.84 12.34
N LEU A 117 -6.97 10.75 11.13
CA LEU A 117 -6.67 11.90 10.30
C LEU A 117 -7.94 12.48 9.67
N LYS A 118 -8.03 13.81 9.60
CA LYS A 118 -9.13 14.56 9.00
C LYS A 118 -8.65 15.66 8.07
N GLY A 119 -9.53 16.10 7.17
CA GLY A 119 -9.28 17.28 6.33
C GLY A 119 -7.97 17.16 5.54
N ALA A 120 -7.13 18.17 5.61
CA ALA A 120 -5.88 18.24 4.86
C ALA A 120 -4.89 17.12 5.19
N GLU A 121 -4.84 16.68 6.45
CA GLU A 121 -3.96 15.58 6.88
C GLU A 121 -4.41 14.24 6.27
N ALA A 122 -5.72 14.00 6.17
CA ALA A 122 -6.25 12.81 5.51
C ALA A 122 -5.97 12.81 4.00
N GLU A 123 -6.02 13.98 3.35
CA GLU A 123 -5.65 14.13 1.94
C GLU A 123 -4.16 13.88 1.71
N GLU A 124 -3.31 14.39 2.59
CA GLU A 124 -1.87 14.14 2.54
C GLU A 124 -1.55 12.66 2.73
N ALA A 125 -2.14 12.03 3.74
CA ALA A 125 -1.98 10.59 3.97
C ALA A 125 -2.45 9.77 2.75
N TYR A 126 -3.52 10.19 2.08
CA TYR A 126 -3.98 9.53 0.85
C TYR A 126 -2.96 9.66 -0.28
N LYS A 127 -2.36 10.83 -0.49
CA LYS A 127 -1.28 11.01 -1.48
C LYS A 127 -0.10 10.11 -1.19
N MET A 128 0.37 10.08 0.05
CA MET A 128 1.46 9.20 0.47
C MET A 128 1.13 7.71 0.27
N GLN A 129 -0.13 7.33 0.47
CA GLN A 129 -0.60 5.97 0.18
C GLN A 129 -0.54 5.65 -1.32
N GLN A 130 -0.90 6.61 -2.19
CA GLN A 130 -0.80 6.42 -3.65
C GLN A 130 0.67 6.30 -4.10
N GLU A 131 1.55 7.13 -3.56
CA GLU A 131 3.00 7.07 -3.84
C GLU A 131 3.63 5.75 -3.36
N ALA A 132 3.12 5.19 -2.27
CA ALA A 132 3.55 3.90 -1.73
C ALA A 132 2.93 2.68 -2.42
N MET A 133 2.09 2.88 -3.45
CA MET A 133 1.55 1.78 -4.25
C MET A 133 2.64 1.15 -5.10
N GLU A 134 2.66 -0.18 -5.10
CA GLU A 134 3.52 -0.92 -6.02
C GLU A 134 3.04 -0.70 -7.46
N SER A 135 3.93 -0.24 -8.33
CA SER A 135 3.65 -0.14 -9.76
C SER A 135 3.68 -1.51 -10.40
N ASP A 136 2.68 -1.82 -11.21
CA ASP A 136 2.73 -3.02 -12.08
C ASP A 136 3.49 -2.65 -13.35
N ASP A 137 4.64 -3.28 -13.59
CA ASP A 137 5.47 -3.05 -14.77
C ASP A 137 4.69 -3.23 -16.09
N ARG A 138 3.56 -3.96 -16.03
CA ARG A 138 2.68 -4.16 -17.18
C ARG A 138 1.75 -2.98 -17.45
N GLU A 139 1.55 -2.09 -16.46
CA GLU A 139 0.65 -0.95 -16.60
C GLU A 139 1.09 -0.02 -17.72
N GLY A 140 2.39 0.30 -17.78
CA GLY A 140 2.97 1.08 -18.86
C GLY A 140 2.77 0.43 -20.23
N ILE A 141 2.96 -0.89 -20.33
CA ILE A 141 2.77 -1.64 -21.58
C ILE A 141 1.30 -1.60 -22.03
N VAL A 142 0.38 -1.76 -21.07
CA VAL A 142 -1.07 -1.68 -21.34
C VAL A 142 -1.46 -0.27 -21.75
N GLN A 143 -0.93 0.74 -21.06
CA GLN A 143 -1.20 2.15 -21.37
C GLN A 143 -0.68 2.49 -22.76
N ASP A 144 0.56 2.14 -23.12
CA ASP A 144 1.13 2.33 -24.46
C ASP A 144 0.28 1.66 -25.54
N TYR A 145 -0.24 0.48 -25.23
CA TYR A 145 -1.15 -0.22 -26.13
C TYR A 145 -2.48 0.50 -26.30
N LEU A 146 -3.06 1.05 -25.24
CA LEU A 146 -4.33 1.77 -25.25
C LEU A 146 -4.20 3.13 -25.96
N ASP A 147 -3.09 3.84 -25.74
CA ASP A 147 -2.84 5.18 -26.28
C ASP A 147 -2.38 5.15 -27.74
N ARG A 148 -2.00 3.97 -28.25
CA ARG A 148 -1.59 3.83 -29.64
C ARG A 148 -2.72 4.17 -30.58
N LEU A 149 -2.55 5.21 -31.39
CA LEU A 149 -3.49 5.63 -32.42
C LEU A 149 -3.68 4.54 -33.46
N LEU A 150 -4.87 4.36 -33.95
CA LEU A 150 -5.23 3.39 -34.98
C LEU A 150 -5.27 4.06 -36.37
N PRO A 151 -4.98 3.32 -37.47
CA PRO A 151 -5.17 3.82 -38.81
C PRO A 151 -6.65 4.11 -39.12
N ASP A 152 -6.91 5.08 -40.00
CA ASP A 152 -8.27 5.46 -40.41
C ASP A 152 -9.07 4.28 -40.99
N ASN A 153 -8.38 3.36 -41.67
CA ASN A 153 -8.96 2.17 -42.28
C ASN A 153 -9.03 0.96 -41.33
N TRP A 154 -8.85 1.16 -40.03
CA TRP A 154 -8.82 0.06 -39.03
C TRP A 154 -10.01 -0.89 -39.12
N ALA A 155 -11.21 -0.35 -39.37
CA ALA A 155 -12.43 -1.15 -39.44
C ALA A 155 -12.43 -2.13 -40.64
N SER A 156 -11.77 -1.76 -41.75
CA SER A 156 -11.66 -2.58 -42.98
C SER A 156 -10.46 -3.53 -43.00
N MET A 157 -9.54 -3.40 -42.01
CA MET A 157 -8.39 -4.26 -41.91
C MET A 157 -8.76 -5.68 -41.45
N ASP A 158 -8.15 -6.69 -42.02
CA ASP A 158 -8.27 -8.05 -41.59
C ASP A 158 -7.49 -8.30 -40.28
N ILE A 159 -7.69 -9.47 -39.67
CA ILE A 159 -7.06 -9.81 -38.40
C ILE A 159 -5.52 -9.87 -38.45
N TYR A 160 -4.97 -10.27 -39.58
CA TYR A 160 -3.52 -10.37 -39.77
C TYR A 160 -2.90 -8.98 -39.88
N GLN A 161 -3.53 -8.09 -40.64
CA GLN A 161 -3.12 -6.70 -40.77
C GLN A 161 -3.19 -5.96 -39.42
N ARG A 162 -4.26 -6.15 -38.65
CA ARG A 162 -4.39 -5.59 -37.30
C ARG A 162 -3.31 -6.11 -36.36
N ARG A 163 -3.02 -7.41 -36.41
CA ARG A 163 -1.95 -8.00 -35.56
C ARG A 163 -0.58 -7.48 -35.98
N ALA A 164 -0.29 -7.37 -37.26
CA ALA A 164 0.97 -6.82 -37.77
C ALA A 164 1.17 -5.37 -37.31
N PHE A 165 0.13 -4.54 -37.41
CA PHE A 165 0.17 -3.15 -36.94
C PHE A 165 0.41 -3.04 -35.42
N LEU A 166 -0.26 -3.85 -34.64
CA LEU A 166 -0.15 -3.82 -33.16
C LEU A 166 1.14 -4.47 -32.65
N GLY A 167 1.61 -5.51 -33.31
CA GLY A 167 2.79 -6.30 -32.92
C GLY A 167 4.14 -5.72 -33.36
N GLY A 168 4.16 -4.64 -34.11
CA GLY A 168 5.42 -4.05 -34.62
C GLY A 168 6.18 -4.96 -35.58
N GLY A 169 5.54 -5.97 -36.14
CA GLY A 169 6.16 -6.89 -37.13
C GLY A 169 6.49 -6.20 -38.44
N GLU A 170 7.60 -6.59 -39.04
CA GLU A 170 8.16 -6.06 -40.31
C GLU A 170 7.32 -6.36 -41.56
N PHE A 171 6.06 -6.66 -41.46
CA PHE A 171 5.20 -6.76 -42.64
C PHE A 171 4.82 -5.35 -43.08
N GLU A 172 5.47 -4.90 -44.14
CA GLU A 172 5.21 -3.79 -45.06
C GLU A 172 3.92 -2.96 -44.88
N THR A 173 3.61 -2.54 -43.69
CA THR A 173 2.79 -1.35 -43.46
C THR A 173 3.71 -0.14 -43.31
N VAL A 174 4.73 -0.07 -44.18
CA VAL A 174 5.60 1.09 -44.30
C VAL A 174 4.73 2.30 -44.61
N GLY A 175 4.53 3.13 -43.60
CA GLY A 175 3.89 4.43 -43.75
C GLY A 175 2.46 4.56 -43.21
N VAL A 176 1.81 3.54 -42.70
CA VAL A 176 0.49 3.69 -42.08
C VAL A 176 0.68 4.26 -40.66
N LYS A 177 0.48 5.56 -40.50
CA LYS A 177 0.47 6.22 -39.22
C LYS A 177 -0.92 6.08 -38.60
N GLY A 178 -1.00 5.80 -37.30
CA GLY A 178 -2.24 5.89 -36.57
C GLY A 178 -2.67 7.36 -36.43
N THR A 179 -3.94 7.62 -36.69
CA THR A 179 -4.53 8.97 -36.66
C THR A 179 -5.78 9.02 -35.83
N VAL A 180 -6.41 7.87 -35.55
CA VAL A 180 -7.71 7.79 -34.88
C VAL A 180 -7.54 7.21 -33.47
N MET A 181 -8.12 7.89 -32.49
CA MET A 181 -8.20 7.40 -31.12
C MET A 181 -9.10 6.17 -31.03
N ARG A 182 -8.72 5.23 -30.18
CA ARG A 182 -9.49 4.01 -29.93
C ARG A 182 -10.73 4.34 -29.09
N GLU A 183 -11.92 4.12 -29.62
CA GLU A 183 -13.18 4.40 -28.92
C GLU A 183 -13.59 3.29 -27.95
N ARG A 184 -13.18 2.05 -28.22
CA ARG A 184 -13.56 0.87 -27.41
C ARG A 184 -12.41 -0.14 -27.36
N VAL A 185 -12.27 -0.77 -26.22
CA VAL A 185 -11.40 -1.94 -26.03
C VAL A 185 -12.30 -3.10 -25.62
N CYS A 186 -12.29 -4.17 -26.41
CA CYS A 186 -12.90 -5.43 -25.98
C CYS A 186 -11.89 -6.14 -25.08
N ILE A 187 -12.29 -6.38 -23.86
CA ILE A 187 -11.54 -7.18 -22.86
C ILE A 187 -12.06 -8.62 -22.96
#